data_8002295c4cd3c4408fb70ff5204211b1
#
_entry.id   8002295c4cd3c4408fb70ff5204211b1
#
_cell.length_a   1.000
_cell.length_b   1.000
_cell.length_c   1.000
_cell.angle_alpha   90.00
_cell.angle_beta   90.00
_cell.angle_gamma   90.00
#
_symmetry.space_group_name_H-M   'P 1'
#
loop_
_entity.id
_entity.type
_entity.pdbx_description
1 polymer ?
#
loop_
_entity_poly.entity_id
_entity_poly.type
_entity_poly.pdbx_seq_one_letter_code
_entity_poly.pdbx_strand_id
1 'polypeptide(L)'
;MNACLLLRGIAMGLALIPALTFGQQENITTAAYRYGEAGEAFSSNVPLNELNIHAYKHFHRIFSSGVTAEYWSKTADGYQASFMQNDRQHKAYFDRHGYFKFSLAYYEGKDIPRLAGDLVRLRYPDYRVNVVTEIYDGEKTSYL
;
A
#
# COMPACT_ATOMS: atom_id res chain seq x y z
N MET A 1 21.55 -13.94 -81.72
CA MET A 1 20.74 -12.74 -81.41
C MET A 1 19.78 -13.11 -80.31
N ASN A 2 20.23 -13.14 -79.08
CA ASN A 2 19.35 -13.42 -77.91
C ASN A 2 19.88 -12.54 -76.75
N ALA A 3 19.09 -11.55 -76.45
CA ALA A 3 19.37 -10.63 -75.27
C ALA A 3 18.85 -11.33 -74.04
N CYS A 4 19.77 -11.58 -73.11
CA CYS A 4 19.44 -12.16 -71.82
C CYS A 4 19.31 -10.96 -70.81
N LEU A 5 18.09 -10.64 -70.40
CA LEU A 5 17.80 -9.63 -69.40
C LEU A 5 17.97 -10.25 -67.99
N LEU A 6 19.02 -9.81 -67.30
CA LEU A 6 19.23 -10.13 -65.91
C LEU A 6 18.41 -9.17 -65.02
N LEU A 7 17.34 -9.69 -64.46
CA LEU A 7 16.53 -8.98 -63.46
C LEU A 7 17.21 -9.07 -62.07
N ARG A 8 17.82 -7.98 -61.62
CA ARG A 8 18.36 -7.85 -60.25
C ARG A 8 17.21 -7.57 -59.28
N GLY A 9 16.89 -8.54 -58.44
CA GLY A 9 15.96 -8.38 -57.35
C GLY A 9 16.55 -7.49 -56.28
N ILE A 10 15.86 -6.40 -55.98
CA ILE A 10 16.13 -5.53 -54.81
C ILE A 10 15.43 -6.18 -53.61
N ALA A 11 16.21 -6.73 -52.70
CA ALA A 11 15.71 -7.20 -51.42
C ALA A 11 15.47 -5.98 -50.52
N MET A 12 14.22 -5.64 -50.35
CA MET A 12 13.77 -4.63 -49.40
C MET A 12 13.84 -5.22 -48.00
N GLY A 13 14.89 -4.88 -47.24
CA GLY A 13 15.04 -5.23 -45.85
C GLY A 13 14.01 -4.47 -45.00
N LEU A 14 13.02 -5.23 -44.49
CA LEU A 14 12.10 -4.73 -43.49
C LEU A 14 12.86 -4.58 -42.17
N ALA A 15 13.23 -3.38 -41.82
CA ALA A 15 13.76 -3.07 -40.47
C ALA A 15 12.62 -3.21 -39.47
N LEU A 16 12.63 -4.30 -38.72
CA LEU A 16 11.81 -4.43 -37.49
C LEU A 16 12.31 -3.42 -36.47
N ILE A 17 11.56 -2.34 -36.32
CA ILE A 17 11.72 -1.41 -35.19
C ILE A 17 11.19 -2.16 -33.95
N PRO A 18 12.01 -2.43 -32.93
CA PRO A 18 11.47 -2.94 -31.66
C PRO A 18 10.56 -1.86 -31.09
N ALA A 19 9.27 -2.19 -30.98
CA ALA A 19 8.34 -1.40 -30.21
C ALA A 19 8.89 -1.31 -28.79
N LEU A 20 9.35 -0.13 -28.42
CA LEU A 20 9.58 0.21 -27.02
C LEU A 20 8.24 0.10 -26.33
N THR A 21 8.01 -1.03 -25.68
CA THR A 21 6.96 -1.16 -24.70
C THR A 21 7.29 -0.16 -23.60
N PHE A 22 6.64 1.00 -23.68
CA PHE A 22 6.52 1.86 -22.52
C PHE A 22 5.93 1.02 -21.42
N GLY A 23 6.77 0.69 -20.42
CA GLY A 23 6.32 -0.01 -19.24
C GLY A 23 5.11 0.74 -18.71
N GLN A 24 4.02 0.02 -18.53
CA GLN A 24 2.86 0.50 -17.85
C GLN A 24 3.35 1.03 -16.52
N GLN A 25 3.26 2.34 -16.37
CA GLN A 25 3.38 3.00 -15.09
C GLN A 25 2.16 2.52 -14.30
N GLU A 26 2.30 1.38 -13.63
CA GLU A 26 1.28 0.90 -12.73
C GLU A 26 1.05 2.03 -11.73
N ASN A 27 -0.16 2.57 -11.79
CA ASN A 27 -0.58 3.62 -10.89
C ASN A 27 -0.39 3.11 -9.46
N ILE A 28 0.61 3.62 -8.77
CA ILE A 28 0.91 3.37 -7.36
C ILE A 28 -0.34 3.57 -6.50
N THR A 29 -1.25 4.45 -6.95
CA THR A 29 -2.55 4.70 -6.36
C THR A 29 -3.46 3.47 -6.31
N THR A 30 -3.40 2.59 -7.30
CA THR A 30 -4.25 1.38 -7.34
C THR A 30 -3.71 0.28 -6.44
N ALA A 31 -2.40 0.21 -6.23
CA ALA A 31 -1.78 -0.77 -5.35
C ALA A 31 -2.12 -0.50 -3.87
N ALA A 32 -2.17 0.76 -3.46
CA ALA A 32 -2.54 1.13 -2.09
C ALA A 32 -4.01 0.79 -1.76
N TYR A 33 -4.90 0.88 -2.77
CA TYR A 33 -6.34 0.60 -2.60
C TYR A 33 -6.69 -0.88 -2.69
N ARG A 34 -5.94 -1.68 -3.41
CA ARG A 34 -6.15 -3.13 -3.53
C ARG A 34 -5.73 -3.94 -2.31
N TYR A 35 -5.16 -3.29 -1.30
CA TYR A 35 -4.83 -3.97 -0.04
C TYR A 35 -6.07 -4.38 0.79
N GLY A 36 -7.27 -3.96 0.37
CA GLY A 36 -8.55 -4.39 0.97
C GLY A 36 -9.24 -5.53 0.24
N GLU A 37 -8.86 -5.86 -0.99
CA GLU A 37 -9.42 -6.98 -1.73
C GLU A 37 -8.42 -8.13 -1.81
N ALA A 38 -8.75 -9.14 -1.03
CA ALA A 38 -8.40 -10.56 -1.18
C ALA A 38 -7.06 -10.89 -1.84
N GLY A 39 -6.08 -11.24 -1.01
CA GLY A 39 -5.25 -12.34 -1.40
C GLY A 39 -3.83 -12.09 -1.83
N GLU A 40 -3.15 -11.08 -1.31
CA GLU A 40 -1.80 -11.42 -0.89
C GLU A 40 -1.96 -12.03 0.50
N ALA A 41 -2.02 -13.33 0.50
CA ALA A 41 -1.83 -14.11 1.70
C ALA A 41 -0.57 -13.57 2.36
N PHE A 42 -0.71 -12.73 3.39
CA PHE A 42 0.36 -12.55 4.35
C PHE A 42 0.63 -13.94 4.90
N SER A 43 1.57 -14.64 4.26
CA SER A 43 1.87 -16.03 4.50
C SER A 43 2.70 -16.20 5.75
N SER A 44 2.35 -15.49 6.81
CA SER A 44 2.85 -15.78 8.14
C SER A 44 1.94 -15.10 9.17
N ASN A 45 0.74 -15.63 9.30
CA ASN A 45 0.02 -15.44 10.55
C ASN A 45 0.90 -16.03 11.64
N VAL A 46 1.52 -15.18 12.46
CA VAL A 46 2.31 -15.67 13.59
C VAL A 46 1.32 -16.37 14.53
N PRO A 47 1.48 -17.67 14.79
CA PRO A 47 0.61 -18.35 15.74
C PRO A 47 0.65 -17.63 17.09
N LEU A 48 -0.47 -17.56 17.80
CA LEU A 48 -0.55 -16.86 19.09
C LEU A 48 0.47 -17.34 20.12
N ASN A 49 0.91 -18.60 20.05
CA ASN A 49 1.96 -19.16 20.90
C ASN A 49 3.38 -18.65 20.57
N GLU A 50 3.59 -18.08 19.39
CA GLU A 50 4.85 -17.48 18.98
C GLU A 50 4.81 -15.95 19.05
N LEU A 51 3.63 -15.37 19.26
CA LEU A 51 3.45 -13.94 19.40
C LEU A 51 3.89 -13.48 20.78
N ASN A 52 4.61 -12.36 20.82
CA ASN A 52 4.96 -11.73 22.09
C ASN A 52 3.68 -11.31 22.85
N ILE A 53 3.47 -11.89 24.03
CA ILE A 53 2.28 -11.64 24.86
C ILE A 53 2.13 -10.15 25.24
N HIS A 54 3.23 -9.41 25.34
CA HIS A 54 3.18 -7.96 25.62
C HIS A 54 2.63 -7.20 24.42
N ALA A 55 3.03 -7.56 23.18
CA ALA A 55 2.48 -6.95 21.96
C ALA A 55 0.97 -7.18 21.87
N TYR A 56 0.53 -8.41 22.10
CA TYR A 56 -0.89 -8.77 22.11
C TYR A 56 -1.70 -7.97 23.15
N LYS A 57 -1.21 -7.91 24.39
CA LYS A 57 -1.86 -7.15 25.47
C LYS A 57 -1.88 -5.64 25.19
N HIS A 58 -0.81 -5.08 24.65
CA HIS A 58 -0.76 -3.66 24.30
C HIS A 58 -1.71 -3.35 23.15
N PHE A 59 -1.78 -4.22 22.15
CA PHE A 59 -2.72 -4.08 21.05
C PHE A 59 -4.16 -3.98 21.56
N HIS A 60 -4.62 -4.96 22.33
CA HIS A 60 -6.01 -4.98 22.84
C HIS A 60 -6.31 -3.89 23.86
N ARG A 61 -5.29 -3.28 24.47
CA ARG A 61 -5.46 -2.10 25.33
C ARG A 61 -5.68 -0.83 24.51
N ILE A 62 -4.97 -0.69 23.37
CA ILE A 62 -5.05 0.51 22.52
C ILE A 62 -6.27 0.41 21.59
N PHE A 63 -6.49 -0.76 21.00
CA PHE A 63 -7.54 -1.02 20.03
C PHE A 63 -8.62 -1.94 20.65
N SER A 64 -9.32 -1.44 21.66
CA SER A 64 -10.18 -2.28 22.51
C SER A 64 -11.55 -2.63 21.93
N SER A 65 -12.02 -1.95 20.87
CA SER A 65 -13.37 -2.15 20.34
C SER A 65 -13.40 -2.08 18.81
N GLY A 66 -14.31 -2.88 18.21
CA GLY A 66 -14.57 -2.84 16.76
C GLY A 66 -13.46 -3.41 15.89
N VAL A 67 -12.50 -4.12 16.47
CA VAL A 67 -11.43 -4.78 15.72
C VAL A 67 -11.97 -6.07 15.09
N THR A 68 -11.74 -6.22 13.79
CA THR A 68 -12.05 -7.43 13.03
C THR A 68 -10.88 -7.75 12.09
N ALA A 69 -10.84 -8.99 11.57
CA ALA A 69 -9.80 -9.45 10.64
C ALA A 69 -8.37 -9.16 11.14
N GLU A 70 -8.10 -9.53 12.40
CA GLU A 70 -6.80 -9.35 13.04
C GLU A 70 -5.80 -10.39 12.55
N TYR A 71 -4.66 -9.91 12.01
CA TYR A 71 -3.55 -10.74 11.54
C TYR A 71 -2.24 -10.21 12.10
N TRP A 72 -1.38 -11.11 12.54
CA TRP A 72 -0.05 -10.77 13.05
C TRP A 72 1.05 -11.26 12.14
N SER A 73 2.05 -10.43 11.94
CA SER A 73 3.28 -10.79 11.24
C SER A 73 4.51 -10.35 12.03
N LYS A 74 5.58 -11.12 11.90
CA LYS A 74 6.88 -10.79 12.48
C LYS A 74 7.65 -9.93 11.49
N THR A 75 8.22 -8.83 11.97
CA THR A 75 9.08 -7.94 11.18
C THR A 75 10.52 -8.04 11.66
N ALA A 76 11.46 -7.44 10.93
CA ALA A 76 12.86 -7.38 11.35
C ALA A 76 13.04 -6.73 12.74
N ASP A 77 12.17 -5.76 13.07
CA ASP A 77 12.30 -4.93 14.27
C ASP A 77 11.25 -5.25 15.35
N GLY A 78 10.38 -6.24 15.12
CA GLY A 78 9.35 -6.60 16.10
C GLY A 78 8.13 -7.27 15.48
N TYR A 79 6.95 -6.72 15.70
CA TYR A 79 5.67 -7.30 15.28
C TYR A 79 4.79 -6.24 14.60
N GLN A 80 3.97 -6.70 13.66
CA GLN A 80 2.94 -5.90 13.02
C GLN A 80 1.60 -6.60 13.17
N ALA A 81 0.59 -5.88 13.65
CA ALA A 81 -0.81 -6.28 13.58
C ALA A 81 -1.48 -5.55 12.41
N SER A 82 -2.15 -6.30 11.53
CA SER A 82 -3.02 -5.75 10.49
C SER A 82 -4.45 -6.09 10.85
N PHE A 83 -5.36 -5.12 10.81
CA PHE A 83 -6.75 -5.31 11.25
C PHE A 83 -7.68 -4.28 10.63
N MET A 84 -8.98 -4.55 10.73
CA MET A 84 -10.03 -3.59 10.36
C MET A 84 -10.63 -2.99 11.63
N GLN A 85 -10.84 -1.68 11.62
CA GLN A 85 -11.56 -0.97 12.68
C GLN A 85 -12.33 0.21 12.06
N ASN A 86 -13.63 0.33 12.36
CA ASN A 86 -14.51 1.36 11.79
C ASN A 86 -14.44 1.43 10.25
N ASP A 87 -14.48 0.28 9.59
CA ASP A 87 -14.39 0.12 8.13
C ASP A 87 -13.09 0.67 7.51
N ARG A 88 -12.06 0.86 8.32
CA ARG A 88 -10.73 1.30 7.88
C ARG A 88 -9.71 0.22 8.13
N GLN A 89 -8.78 0.10 7.18
CA GLN A 89 -7.63 -0.77 7.35
C GLN A 89 -6.59 -0.10 8.22
N HIS A 90 -6.12 -0.83 9.22
CA HIS A 90 -5.09 -0.39 10.15
C HIS A 90 -3.89 -1.33 10.12
N LYS A 91 -2.71 -0.77 10.42
CA LYS A 91 -1.50 -1.52 10.75
C LYS A 91 -0.91 -0.92 12.02
N ALA A 92 -0.71 -1.73 13.03
CA ALA A 92 -0.05 -1.32 14.28
C ALA A 92 1.31 -2.00 14.39
N TYR A 93 2.32 -1.25 14.78
CA TYR A 93 3.70 -1.70 14.86
C TYR A 93 4.16 -1.73 16.31
N PHE A 94 4.84 -2.81 16.67
CA PHE A 94 5.38 -3.06 18.00
C PHE A 94 6.85 -3.43 17.88
N ASP A 95 7.65 -3.03 18.86
CA ASP A 95 9.04 -3.44 18.93
C ASP A 95 9.20 -4.92 19.32
N ARG A 96 10.44 -5.39 19.42
CA ARG A 96 10.76 -6.79 19.80
C ARG A 96 10.31 -7.13 21.22
N HIS A 97 10.16 -6.14 22.09
CA HIS A 97 9.69 -6.31 23.46
C HIS A 97 8.17 -6.25 23.57
N GLY A 98 7.47 -5.90 22.47
CA GLY A 98 6.02 -5.78 22.41
C GLY A 98 5.49 -4.42 22.82
N TYR A 99 6.33 -3.39 22.86
CA TYR A 99 5.87 -2.02 23.08
C TYR A 99 5.34 -1.42 21.78
N PHE A 100 4.21 -0.73 21.87
CA PHE A 100 3.62 -0.01 20.75
C PHE A 100 4.54 1.10 20.27
N LYS A 101 4.72 1.19 18.96
CA LYS A 101 5.51 2.24 18.31
C LYS A 101 4.63 3.27 17.64
N PHE A 102 3.81 2.82 16.71
CA PHE A 102 2.85 3.65 15.98
C PHE A 102 1.83 2.77 15.26
N SER A 103 0.75 3.40 14.80
CA SER A 103 -0.19 2.77 13.88
C SER A 103 -0.45 3.65 12.66
N LEU A 104 -0.83 2.98 11.58
CA LEU A 104 -1.27 3.59 10.32
C LEU A 104 -2.72 3.22 10.11
N ALA A 105 -3.54 4.20 9.70
CA ALA A 105 -4.88 3.96 9.19
C ALA A 105 -4.97 4.51 7.76
N TYR A 106 -5.60 3.75 6.86
CA TYR A 106 -5.74 4.11 5.45
C TYR A 106 -7.20 4.31 5.12
N TYR A 107 -7.54 5.44 4.49
CA TYR A 107 -8.90 5.73 4.07
C TYR A 107 -8.97 6.73 2.91
N GLU A 108 -10.15 6.89 2.33
CA GLU A 108 -10.35 7.80 1.21
C GLU A 108 -10.26 9.27 1.63
N GLY A 109 -9.81 10.11 0.72
CA GLY A 109 -9.69 11.54 0.96
C GLY A 109 -10.98 12.25 1.32
N LYS A 110 -12.16 11.68 0.97
CA LYS A 110 -13.46 12.19 1.40
C LYS A 110 -13.67 12.13 2.91
N ASP A 111 -12.99 11.18 3.58
CA ASP A 111 -13.13 10.92 5.02
C ASP A 111 -12.03 11.61 5.85
N ILE A 112 -11.25 12.50 5.22
CA ILE A 112 -10.23 13.31 5.92
C ILE A 112 -10.90 14.17 6.99
N PRO A 113 -10.36 14.27 8.20
CA PRO A 113 -10.88 15.17 9.22
C PRO A 113 -10.96 16.60 8.71
N ARG A 114 -12.09 17.27 9.00
CA ARG A 114 -12.43 18.58 8.43
C ARG A 114 -11.29 19.60 8.55
N LEU A 115 -10.67 19.72 9.72
CA LEU A 115 -9.56 20.65 9.92
C LEU A 115 -8.38 20.36 9.02
N ALA A 116 -7.99 19.08 8.88
CA ALA A 116 -6.90 18.68 8.00
C ALA A 116 -7.25 18.94 6.54
N GLY A 117 -8.47 18.62 6.13
CA GLY A 117 -8.97 18.88 4.76
C GLY A 117 -9.03 20.38 4.43
N ASP A 118 -9.42 21.22 5.37
CA ASP A 118 -9.47 22.68 5.18
C ASP A 118 -8.05 23.27 5.03
N LEU A 119 -7.07 22.78 5.81
CA LEU A 119 -5.66 23.17 5.66
C LEU A 119 -5.08 22.76 4.31
N VAL A 120 -5.37 21.56 3.85
CA VAL A 120 -4.92 21.09 2.52
C VAL A 120 -5.53 21.96 1.42
N ARG A 121 -6.83 22.21 1.46
CA ARG A 121 -7.54 23.06 0.46
C ARG A 121 -7.01 24.49 0.46
N LEU A 122 -6.72 25.04 1.62
CA LEU A 122 -6.15 26.39 1.73
C LEU A 122 -4.78 26.48 1.07
N ARG A 123 -3.95 25.45 1.24
CA ARG A 123 -2.60 25.42 0.71
C ARG A 123 -2.51 24.97 -0.75
N TYR A 124 -3.41 24.08 -1.15
CA TYR A 124 -3.43 23.42 -2.45
C TYR A 124 -4.85 23.39 -3.04
N PRO A 125 -5.40 24.57 -3.47
CA PRO A 125 -6.80 24.68 -3.89
C PRO A 125 -7.13 23.86 -5.14
N ASP A 126 -6.16 23.62 -6.02
CA ASP A 126 -6.35 22.89 -7.28
C ASP A 126 -6.15 21.37 -7.14
N TYR A 127 -5.83 20.88 -5.94
CA TYR A 127 -5.59 19.47 -5.70
C TYR A 127 -6.76 18.80 -4.98
N ARG A 128 -6.94 17.51 -5.25
CA ARG A 128 -7.87 16.65 -4.51
C ARG A 128 -7.10 15.63 -3.71
N VAL A 129 -7.48 15.44 -2.46
CA VAL A 129 -6.97 14.35 -1.65
C VAL A 129 -7.68 13.07 -2.09
N ASN A 130 -6.93 12.07 -2.55
CA ASN A 130 -7.47 10.77 -2.95
C ASN A 130 -7.38 9.75 -1.82
N VAL A 131 -6.22 9.69 -1.17
CA VAL A 131 -5.94 8.75 -0.08
C VAL A 131 -5.33 9.54 1.09
N VAL A 132 -5.67 9.12 2.29
CA VAL A 132 -5.11 9.66 3.53
C VAL A 132 -4.44 8.51 4.27
N THR A 133 -3.23 8.75 4.74
CA THR A 133 -2.56 7.91 5.73
C THR A 133 -2.53 8.66 7.05
N GLU A 134 -3.28 8.18 8.01
CA GLU A 134 -3.26 8.66 9.37
C GLU A 134 -2.20 7.91 10.17
N ILE A 135 -1.34 8.63 10.87
CA ILE A 135 -0.28 8.08 11.71
C ILE A 135 -0.56 8.47 13.15
N TYR A 136 -0.68 7.49 14.03
CA TYR A 136 -0.83 7.69 15.46
C TYR A 136 0.37 7.07 16.19
N ASP A 137 1.10 7.85 16.97
CA ASP A 137 2.31 7.45 17.71
C ASP A 137 2.09 7.15 19.19
N GLY A 138 0.84 7.12 19.63
CA GLY A 138 0.47 6.93 21.04
C GLY A 138 0.10 8.22 21.77
N GLU A 139 0.50 9.37 21.24
CA GLU A 139 0.23 10.69 21.83
C GLU A 139 -0.50 11.61 20.85
N LYS A 140 -0.06 11.64 19.60
CA LYS A 140 -0.58 12.55 18.56
C LYS A 140 -0.93 11.83 17.28
N THR A 141 -1.80 12.46 16.51
CA THR A 141 -2.17 12.02 15.16
C THR A 141 -1.59 12.98 14.11
N SER A 142 -0.98 12.41 13.07
CA SER A 142 -0.48 13.13 11.91
C SER A 142 -1.11 12.56 10.64
N TYR A 143 -1.19 13.35 9.56
CA TYR A 143 -1.80 12.96 8.29
C TYR A 143 -0.81 13.17 7.14
N LEU A 144 -0.77 12.17 6.22
CA LEU A 144 -0.02 12.22 4.96
C LEU A 144 -0.96 12.08 3.77
#